data_52dcf308cdda189012c0a585dce9e391
#
_entry.id   52dcf308cdda189012c0a585dce9e391
#
_cell.length_a   1.000
_cell.length_b   1.000
_cell.length_c   1.000
_cell.angle_alpha   90.00
_cell.angle_beta   90.00
_cell.angle_gamma   90.00
#
_symmetry.space_group_name_H-M   'P 1'
#
loop_
_entity.id
_entity.type
_entity.pdbx_description
1 polymer ?
#
loop_
_entity_poly.entity_id
_entity_poly.type
_entity_poly.pdbx_seq_one_letter_code
_entity_poly.pdbx_strand_id
1 'polypeptide(L)'
;MADRFPIRYEIGGKIASLVLDALLEHLLAVQMTREYGGCDDAASLRKEAERISRNSALKVCNSELAPYMTDELDLFLVEHRLTFVKRTDARHEYGGQIEWWRPGMKHLAKWEFTNAEATEVHVSLEFLKKALEQRKTLRKVVAELEGVAPDPGPLILVSRASQKIFGRRRARSVNGPARQSDAQQQTTV
;
A
#
# COMPACT_ATOMS: atom_id res chain seq x y z
N MET A 1 -15.75 21.34 -12.89
CA MET A 1 -15.53 21.17 -11.43
C MET A 1 -15.12 19.73 -11.23
N ALA A 2 -14.02 19.43 -10.55
CA ALA A 2 -13.67 18.03 -10.29
C ALA A 2 -14.56 17.48 -9.18
N ASP A 3 -15.04 16.24 -9.37
CA ASP A 3 -15.86 15.58 -8.35
C ASP A 3 -15.01 15.27 -7.12
N ARG A 4 -15.59 15.50 -5.95
CA ARG A 4 -14.94 15.29 -4.66
C ARG A 4 -15.59 14.13 -3.93
N PHE A 5 -14.76 13.29 -3.32
CA PHE A 5 -15.18 12.06 -2.66
C PHE A 5 -14.59 11.95 -1.26
N PRO A 6 -15.26 11.28 -0.34
CA PRO A 6 -14.62 10.84 0.89
C PRO A 6 -13.55 9.81 0.57
N ILE A 7 -12.33 10.08 1.05
CA ILE A 7 -11.18 9.18 0.88
C ILE A 7 -10.62 8.81 2.25
N ARG A 8 -10.32 7.54 2.43
CA ARG A 8 -9.67 7.00 3.65
C ARG A 8 -8.42 6.23 3.29
N TYR A 9 -7.38 6.40 4.11
CA TYR A 9 -6.18 5.58 4.08
C TYR A 9 -6.00 4.81 5.37
N GLU A 10 -5.55 3.58 5.23
CA GLU A 10 -4.97 2.76 6.30
C GLU A 10 -3.53 2.46 5.90
N ILE A 11 -2.56 2.97 6.66
CA ILE A 11 -1.14 2.92 6.32
C ILE A 11 -0.40 2.09 7.36
N GLY A 12 0.30 1.05 6.91
CA GLY A 12 1.10 0.17 7.75
C GLY A 12 2.52 -0.03 7.21
N GLY A 13 3.28 -0.83 7.91
CA GLY A 13 4.66 -1.15 7.53
C GLY A 13 5.70 -0.46 8.40
N LYS A 14 6.97 -0.59 8.03
CA LYS A 14 8.11 -0.06 8.80
C LYS A 14 8.53 1.30 8.26
N ILE A 15 8.51 2.32 9.12
CA ILE A 15 8.85 3.70 8.77
C ILE A 15 9.94 4.24 9.70
N ALA A 16 10.92 4.93 9.14
CA ALA A 16 11.92 5.66 9.91
C ALA A 16 11.36 7.02 10.34
N SER A 17 11.82 7.56 11.47
CA SER A 17 11.33 8.83 12.00
C SER A 17 11.43 9.98 10.99
N LEU A 18 12.51 10.04 10.21
CA LEU A 18 12.69 11.07 9.19
C LEU A 18 11.68 10.94 8.03
N VAL A 19 11.37 9.70 7.64
CA VAL A 19 10.37 9.40 6.61
C VAL A 19 8.96 9.65 7.15
N LEU A 20 8.73 9.45 8.46
CA LEU A 20 7.47 9.81 9.09
C LEU A 20 7.19 11.31 8.96
N ASP A 21 8.20 12.17 9.16
CA ASP A 21 8.02 13.61 9.01
C ASP A 21 7.56 13.97 7.60
N ALA A 22 8.21 13.43 6.58
CA ALA A 22 7.81 13.62 5.20
C ALA A 22 6.41 13.05 4.89
N LEU A 23 6.05 11.89 5.46
CA LEU A 23 4.69 11.35 5.34
C LEU A 23 3.65 12.33 5.93
N LEU A 24 3.92 12.88 7.11
CA LEU A 24 3.01 13.85 7.73
C LEU A 24 2.84 15.11 6.88
N GLU A 25 3.90 15.60 6.23
CA GLU A 25 3.83 16.71 5.29
C GLU A 25 2.92 16.39 4.10
N HIS A 26 3.04 15.20 3.49
CA HIS A 26 2.15 14.76 2.42
C HIS A 26 0.69 14.64 2.87
N LEU A 27 0.44 14.09 4.06
CA LEU A 27 -0.91 13.97 4.61
C LEU A 27 -1.55 15.33 4.83
N LEU A 28 -0.80 16.29 5.37
CA LEU A 28 -1.28 17.65 5.60
C LEU A 28 -1.50 18.43 4.29
N ALA A 29 -0.65 18.22 3.28
CA ALA A 29 -0.80 18.85 1.97
C ALA A 29 -2.14 18.50 1.31
N VAL A 30 -2.64 17.27 1.54
CA VAL A 30 -3.96 16.82 1.07
C VAL A 30 -5.03 16.88 2.18
N GLN A 31 -4.76 17.61 3.25
CA GLN A 31 -5.70 17.84 4.37
C GLN A 31 -6.31 16.54 4.95
N MET A 32 -5.49 15.49 5.05
CA MET A 32 -5.89 14.25 5.72
C MET A 32 -5.93 14.44 7.23
N THR A 33 -7.00 13.96 7.85
CA THR A 33 -7.24 14.04 9.29
C THR A 33 -7.60 12.65 9.84
N ARG A 34 -7.59 12.47 11.15
CA ARG A 34 -7.98 11.21 11.80
C ARG A 34 -9.48 10.93 11.72
N GLU A 35 -10.27 11.97 11.62
CA GLU A 35 -11.73 11.90 11.56
C GLU A 35 -12.25 12.83 10.47
N TYR A 36 -13.34 12.48 9.81
CA TYR A 36 -13.98 13.32 8.81
C TYR A 36 -14.36 14.69 9.39
N GLY A 37 -13.98 15.74 8.69
CA GLY A 37 -14.23 17.12 9.12
C GLY A 37 -13.36 17.60 10.29
N GLY A 38 -12.38 16.78 10.71
CA GLY A 38 -11.40 17.14 11.71
C GLY A 38 -10.40 18.17 11.18
N CYS A 39 -9.61 18.72 12.10
CA CYS A 39 -8.46 19.56 11.81
C CYS A 39 -7.29 19.03 12.62
N ASP A 40 -6.37 18.35 11.94
CA ASP A 40 -5.15 17.83 12.55
C ASP A 40 -3.94 18.65 12.10
N ASP A 41 -2.98 18.80 12.99
CA ASP A 41 -1.65 19.34 12.68
C ASP A 41 -0.60 18.21 12.68
N ALA A 42 0.61 18.52 12.27
CA ALA A 42 1.72 17.58 12.23
C ALA A 42 2.00 16.95 13.61
N ALA A 43 1.83 17.71 14.69
CA ALA A 43 2.11 17.24 16.04
C ALA A 43 1.06 16.21 16.51
N SER A 44 -0.23 16.44 16.23
CA SER A 44 -1.30 15.51 16.55
C SER A 44 -1.23 14.22 15.73
N LEU A 45 -0.96 14.31 14.43
CA LEU A 45 -0.76 13.13 13.58
C LEU A 45 0.48 12.33 13.99
N ARG A 46 1.56 13.02 14.36
CA ARG A 46 2.78 12.36 14.88
C ARG A 46 2.48 11.61 16.18
N LYS A 47 1.85 12.27 17.15
CA LYS A 47 1.47 11.68 18.41
C LYS A 47 0.60 10.44 18.21
N GLU A 48 -0.32 10.50 17.26
CA GLU A 48 -1.15 9.34 16.91
C GLU A 48 -0.32 8.21 16.30
N ALA A 49 0.55 8.50 15.34
CA ALA A 49 1.43 7.50 14.73
C ALA A 49 2.34 6.82 15.76
N GLU A 50 2.84 7.57 16.73
CA GLU A 50 3.63 7.04 17.86
C GLU A 50 2.78 6.16 18.79
N ARG A 51 1.56 6.61 19.13
CA ARG A 51 0.62 5.90 19.99
C ARG A 51 0.21 4.55 19.41
N ILE A 52 -0.08 4.50 18.11
CA ILE A 52 -0.52 3.27 17.44
C ILE A 52 0.64 2.37 17.01
N SER A 53 1.87 2.87 17.05
CA SER A 53 3.05 2.14 16.59
C SER A 53 3.10 0.72 17.16
N ARG A 54 3.26 -0.27 16.27
CA ARG A 54 3.26 -1.72 16.51
C ARG A 54 1.89 -2.35 16.82
N ASN A 55 0.84 -1.56 16.99
CA ASN A 55 -0.48 -2.08 17.37
C ASN A 55 -1.48 -2.05 16.22
N SER A 56 -1.47 -0.99 15.41
CA SER A 56 -2.42 -0.82 14.31
C SER A 56 -1.87 0.03 13.16
N ALA A 57 -2.57 0.03 12.03
CA ALA A 57 -2.30 0.94 10.92
C ALA A 57 -2.65 2.39 11.30
N LEU A 58 -1.96 3.35 10.68
CA LEU A 58 -2.34 4.76 10.75
C LEU A 58 -3.56 4.97 9.85
N LYS A 59 -4.67 5.43 10.44
CA LYS A 59 -5.91 5.72 9.74
C LYS A 59 -6.09 7.22 9.60
N VAL A 60 -6.30 7.66 8.37
CA VAL A 60 -6.56 9.07 8.04
C VAL A 60 -7.61 9.17 6.95
N CYS A 61 -8.34 10.27 6.91
CA CYS A 61 -9.42 10.49 5.96
C CYS A 61 -9.58 11.96 5.59
N ASN A 62 -10.24 12.19 4.45
CA ASN A 62 -10.71 13.50 4.02
C ASN A 62 -12.10 13.32 3.39
N SER A 63 -13.04 14.20 3.71
CA SER A 63 -14.42 14.11 3.24
C SER A 63 -14.66 14.62 1.82
N GLU A 64 -13.75 15.45 1.30
CA GLU A 64 -13.94 16.17 0.04
C GLU A 64 -12.65 16.32 -0.76
N LEU A 65 -12.11 15.22 -1.26
CA LEU A 65 -10.86 15.20 -2.02
C LEU A 65 -11.10 14.68 -3.44
N ALA A 66 -10.51 15.31 -4.44
CA ALA A 66 -10.49 14.72 -5.76
C ALA A 66 -9.46 13.58 -5.81
N PRO A 67 -9.77 12.41 -6.40
CA PRO A 67 -8.90 11.23 -6.34
C PRO A 67 -7.47 11.47 -6.81
N TYR A 68 -7.27 12.28 -7.87
CA TYR A 68 -5.95 12.61 -8.41
C TYR A 68 -5.07 13.44 -7.45
N MET A 69 -5.66 14.10 -6.45
CA MET A 69 -4.89 14.88 -5.47
C MET A 69 -4.07 14.00 -4.53
N THR A 70 -4.32 12.69 -4.52
CA THR A 70 -3.59 11.73 -3.69
C THR A 70 -2.46 11.02 -4.42
N ASP A 71 -2.25 11.28 -5.71
CA ASP A 71 -1.25 10.56 -6.52
C ASP A 71 0.17 10.70 -5.96
N GLU A 72 0.54 11.89 -5.49
CA GLU A 72 1.86 12.11 -4.86
C GLU A 72 2.00 11.35 -3.54
N LEU A 73 0.94 11.27 -2.75
CA LEU A 73 0.92 10.47 -1.52
C LEU A 73 1.04 8.97 -1.84
N ASP A 74 0.32 8.48 -2.84
CA ASP A 74 0.38 7.08 -3.27
C ASP A 74 1.79 6.71 -3.74
N LEU A 75 2.43 7.57 -4.56
CA LEU A 75 3.80 7.41 -5.01
C LEU A 75 4.79 7.40 -3.84
N PHE A 76 4.65 8.33 -2.89
CA PHE A 76 5.47 8.38 -1.69
C PHE A 76 5.37 7.08 -0.87
N LEU A 77 4.16 6.56 -0.67
CA LEU A 77 3.94 5.33 0.08
C LEU A 77 4.58 4.11 -0.60
N VAL A 78 4.49 4.02 -1.92
CA VAL A 78 5.13 2.97 -2.74
C VAL A 78 6.65 3.06 -2.66
N GLU A 79 7.23 4.26 -2.83
CA GLU A 79 8.67 4.51 -2.79
C GLU A 79 9.29 4.11 -1.45
N HIS A 80 8.62 4.48 -0.37
CA HIS A 80 9.06 4.17 0.98
C HIS A 80 8.64 2.77 1.46
N ARG A 81 8.03 1.96 0.56
CA ARG A 81 7.64 0.57 0.81
C ARG A 81 6.68 0.40 1.99
N LEU A 82 5.79 1.36 2.15
CA LEU A 82 4.70 1.30 3.13
C LEU A 82 3.51 0.57 2.51
N THR A 83 2.94 -0.36 3.26
CA THR A 83 1.68 -1.00 2.86
C THR A 83 0.54 -0.04 3.09
N PHE A 84 -0.38 0.07 2.15
CA PHE A 84 -1.57 0.89 2.36
C PHE A 84 -2.80 0.31 1.67
N VAL A 85 -3.94 0.69 2.22
CA VAL A 85 -5.27 0.52 1.62
C VAL A 85 -5.91 1.90 1.55
N LYS A 86 -6.30 2.30 0.35
CA LYS A 86 -7.03 3.53 0.06
C LYS A 86 -8.45 3.16 -0.32
N ARG A 87 -9.42 3.78 0.33
CA ARG A 87 -10.85 3.62 0.03
C ARG A 87 -11.41 4.96 -0.40
N THR A 88 -12.04 4.99 -1.56
CA THR A 88 -12.82 6.11 -2.04
C THR A 88 -14.28 5.70 -1.99
N ASP A 89 -15.09 6.38 -1.20
CA ASP A 89 -16.50 6.05 -1.06
C ASP A 89 -17.27 6.40 -2.34
N ALA A 90 -18.31 5.62 -2.64
CA ALA A 90 -19.20 5.91 -3.77
C ALA A 90 -19.96 7.21 -3.54
N ARG A 91 -20.19 7.99 -4.61
CA ARG A 91 -20.98 9.21 -4.55
C ARG A 91 -21.81 9.37 -5.84
N HIS A 92 -23.13 9.57 -5.68
CA HIS A 92 -24.05 9.68 -6.81
C HIS A 92 -23.97 8.51 -7.78
N GLU A 93 -23.62 8.78 -9.04
CA GLU A 93 -23.46 7.79 -10.11
C GLU A 93 -22.06 7.15 -10.16
N TYR A 94 -21.11 7.64 -9.36
CA TYR A 94 -19.75 7.11 -9.32
C TYR A 94 -19.65 6.00 -8.29
N GLY A 95 -19.14 4.85 -8.71
CA GLY A 95 -18.81 3.73 -7.84
C GLY A 95 -17.68 4.08 -6.87
N GLY A 96 -17.67 3.44 -5.72
CA GLY A 96 -16.54 3.51 -4.81
C GLY A 96 -15.38 2.65 -5.29
N GLN A 97 -14.21 2.89 -4.74
CA GLN A 97 -12.98 2.19 -5.12
C GLN A 97 -12.18 1.79 -3.89
N ILE A 98 -11.53 0.62 -3.98
CA ILE A 98 -10.51 0.20 -3.03
C ILE A 98 -9.22 0.00 -3.82
N GLU A 99 -8.19 0.71 -3.43
CA GLU A 99 -6.85 0.59 -3.98
C GLU A 99 -5.89 0.18 -2.87
N TRP A 100 -4.96 -0.72 -3.17
CA TRP A 100 -3.98 -1.12 -2.17
C TRP A 100 -2.65 -1.48 -2.81
N TRP A 101 -1.62 -1.36 -2.00
CA TRP A 101 -0.28 -1.77 -2.37
C TRP A 101 0.47 -2.33 -1.16
N ARG A 102 1.34 -3.28 -1.41
CA ARG A 102 2.29 -3.83 -0.44
C ARG A 102 3.64 -4.11 -1.09
N PRO A 103 4.74 -4.11 -0.31
CA PRO A 103 6.07 -4.43 -0.83
C PRO A 103 6.10 -5.75 -1.58
N GLY A 104 6.57 -5.71 -2.82
CA GLY A 104 6.62 -6.85 -3.74
C GLY A 104 5.59 -6.82 -4.85
N MET A 105 4.55 -5.99 -4.77
CA MET A 105 3.64 -5.74 -5.89
C MET A 105 4.30 -4.84 -6.93
N LYS A 106 4.10 -5.16 -8.22
CA LYS A 106 4.59 -4.35 -9.34
C LYS A 106 3.71 -3.13 -9.61
N HIS A 107 2.42 -3.27 -9.36
CA HIS A 107 1.40 -2.26 -9.63
C HIS A 107 0.46 -2.16 -8.43
N LEU A 108 -0.17 -1.00 -8.32
CA LEU A 108 -1.30 -0.79 -7.43
C LEU A 108 -2.44 -1.73 -7.84
N ALA A 109 -3.02 -2.45 -6.90
CA ALA A 109 -4.23 -3.21 -7.14
C ALA A 109 -5.43 -2.30 -6.91
N LYS A 110 -6.45 -2.45 -7.76
CA LYS A 110 -7.66 -1.61 -7.73
C LYS A 110 -8.89 -2.46 -7.88
N TRP A 111 -9.91 -2.16 -7.08
CA TRP A 111 -11.25 -2.72 -7.18
C TRP A 111 -12.30 -1.63 -7.14
N GLU A 112 -13.35 -1.81 -7.90
CA GLU A 112 -14.49 -0.90 -7.97
C GLU A 112 -15.74 -1.56 -7.38
N PHE A 113 -16.55 -0.80 -6.65
CA PHE A 113 -17.81 -1.25 -6.11
C PHE A 113 -18.90 -0.19 -6.36
N THR A 114 -20.15 -0.63 -6.57
CA THR A 114 -21.22 0.24 -7.05
C THR A 114 -22.04 0.92 -5.95
N ASN A 115 -21.83 0.57 -4.67
CA ASN A 115 -22.66 1.10 -3.57
C ASN A 115 -21.85 1.49 -2.35
N ALA A 116 -22.14 2.64 -1.76
CA ALA A 116 -21.49 3.16 -0.56
C ALA A 116 -21.69 2.24 0.68
N GLU A 117 -22.78 1.48 0.71
CA GLU A 117 -23.10 0.53 1.77
C GLU A 117 -22.57 -0.88 1.52
N ALA A 118 -21.96 -1.12 0.35
CA ALA A 118 -21.60 -2.45 -0.06
C ALA A 118 -20.34 -2.94 0.70
N THR A 119 -20.59 -3.73 1.69
CA THR A 119 -19.69 -4.82 2.10
C THR A 119 -19.56 -5.90 1.00
N GLU A 120 -20.31 -5.79 -0.08
CA GLU A 120 -20.34 -6.74 -1.17
C GLU A 120 -19.31 -6.38 -2.24
N VAL A 121 -18.36 -7.27 -2.44
CA VAL A 121 -17.40 -7.17 -3.54
C VAL A 121 -18.07 -7.61 -4.83
N HIS A 122 -18.33 -6.68 -5.73
CA HIS A 122 -18.81 -7.01 -7.07
C HIS A 122 -17.67 -7.60 -7.90
N VAL A 123 -17.83 -8.84 -8.30
CA VAL A 123 -16.86 -9.56 -9.12
C VAL A 123 -17.29 -9.47 -10.58
N SER A 124 -16.40 -8.95 -11.45
CA SER A 124 -16.71 -8.89 -12.88
C SER A 124 -16.86 -10.30 -13.47
N LEU A 125 -17.79 -10.44 -14.43
CA LEU A 125 -17.97 -11.69 -15.16
C LEU A 125 -16.68 -12.13 -15.87
N GLU A 126 -15.88 -11.18 -16.31
CA GLU A 126 -14.58 -11.44 -16.95
C GLU A 126 -13.58 -12.07 -15.99
N PHE A 127 -13.50 -11.58 -14.73
CA PHE A 127 -12.68 -12.20 -13.69
C PHE A 127 -13.11 -13.64 -13.44
N LEU A 128 -14.41 -13.90 -13.34
CA LEU A 128 -14.93 -15.26 -13.14
C LEU A 128 -14.62 -16.18 -14.31
N LYS A 129 -14.79 -15.71 -15.55
CA LYS A 129 -14.41 -16.45 -16.77
C LYS A 129 -12.92 -16.80 -16.76
N LYS A 130 -12.06 -15.83 -16.46
CA LYS A 130 -10.61 -16.04 -16.37
C LYS A 130 -10.24 -17.03 -15.25
N ALA A 131 -10.92 -16.98 -14.11
CA ALA A 131 -10.72 -17.94 -13.03
C ALA A 131 -11.12 -19.36 -13.44
N LEU A 132 -12.22 -19.52 -14.21
CA LEU A 132 -12.66 -20.80 -14.77
C LEU A 132 -11.65 -21.34 -15.82
N GLU A 133 -11.18 -20.51 -16.73
CA GLU A 133 -10.13 -20.87 -17.70
C GLU A 133 -8.85 -21.34 -17.00
N GLN A 134 -8.46 -20.71 -15.89
CA GLN A 134 -7.34 -21.09 -15.05
C GLN A 134 -7.62 -22.30 -14.17
N ARG A 135 -8.81 -22.90 -14.26
CA ARG A 135 -9.27 -24.03 -13.43
C ARG A 135 -9.08 -23.78 -11.92
N LYS A 136 -9.26 -22.55 -11.48
CA LYS A 136 -9.20 -22.20 -10.05
C LYS A 136 -10.38 -22.84 -9.32
N THR A 137 -10.11 -23.44 -8.18
CA THR A 137 -11.18 -23.91 -7.29
C THR A 137 -11.91 -22.69 -6.68
N LEU A 138 -13.21 -22.85 -6.37
CA LEU A 138 -14.00 -21.80 -5.71
C LEU A 138 -13.29 -21.26 -4.45
N ARG A 139 -12.65 -22.14 -3.67
CA ARG A 139 -11.89 -21.77 -2.48
C ARG A 139 -10.74 -20.81 -2.80
N LYS A 140 -10.02 -21.00 -3.93
CA LYS A 140 -8.97 -20.09 -4.37
C LYS A 140 -9.54 -18.75 -4.84
N VAL A 141 -10.67 -18.78 -5.54
CA VAL A 141 -11.36 -17.56 -5.97
C VAL A 141 -11.83 -16.76 -4.76
N VAL A 142 -12.45 -17.41 -3.78
CA VAL A 142 -12.88 -16.75 -2.53
C VAL A 142 -11.68 -16.16 -1.78
N ALA A 143 -10.59 -16.91 -1.62
CA ALA A 143 -9.39 -16.40 -0.95
C ALA A 143 -8.74 -15.21 -1.69
N GLU A 144 -8.80 -15.18 -3.03
CA GLU A 144 -8.37 -14.01 -3.81
C GLU A 144 -9.28 -12.81 -3.56
N LEU A 145 -10.60 -13.04 -3.45
CA LEU A 145 -11.60 -12.01 -3.18
C LEU A 145 -11.52 -11.51 -1.72
N GLU A 146 -11.30 -12.40 -0.76
CA GLU A 146 -11.05 -12.03 0.65
C GLU A 146 -9.76 -11.24 0.81
N GLY A 147 -8.78 -11.46 -0.09
CA GLY A 147 -7.55 -10.68 -0.17
C GLY A 147 -7.69 -9.30 -0.81
N VAL A 148 -8.89 -8.90 -1.23
CA VAL A 148 -9.18 -7.65 -1.97
C VAL A 148 -8.88 -6.37 -1.17
N ALA A 149 -8.91 -6.43 0.14
CA ALA A 149 -8.45 -5.34 0.99
C ALA A 149 -7.64 -5.93 2.14
N PRO A 150 -6.38 -6.28 1.91
CA PRO A 150 -5.56 -6.85 2.95
C PRO A 150 -5.42 -5.85 4.09
N ASP A 151 -5.46 -6.35 5.32
CA ASP A 151 -5.04 -5.56 6.48
C ASP A 151 -3.62 -5.06 6.21
N PRO A 152 -3.37 -3.73 6.17
CA PRO A 152 -2.03 -3.19 5.93
C PRO A 152 -1.06 -3.54 7.07
N GLY A 153 -1.58 -4.08 8.17
CA GLY A 153 -0.82 -4.36 9.38
C GLY A 153 -0.42 -3.09 10.12
N PRO A 154 0.30 -3.23 11.23
CA PRO A 154 0.66 -2.10 12.07
C PRO A 154 1.72 -1.20 11.42
N LEU A 155 1.63 0.11 11.67
CA LEU A 155 2.72 1.04 11.42
C LEU A 155 3.80 0.85 12.50
N ILE A 156 5.05 0.63 12.09
CA ILE A 156 6.17 0.36 13.00
C ILE A 156 7.21 1.45 12.84
N LEU A 157 7.37 2.28 13.86
CA LEU A 157 8.44 3.26 13.90
C LEU A 157 9.78 2.59 14.20
N VAL A 158 10.76 2.82 13.31
CA VAL A 158 12.10 2.23 13.40
C VAL A 158 13.08 3.31 13.80
N SER A 159 13.79 3.13 14.91
CA SER A 159 14.85 4.04 15.33
C SER A 159 16.06 3.99 14.37
N ARG A 160 16.83 5.10 14.28
CA ARG A 160 18.06 5.18 13.45
C ARG A 160 19.06 4.04 13.72
N ALA A 161 19.12 3.52 14.93
CA ALA A 161 20.01 2.42 15.28
C ALA A 161 19.66 1.10 14.56
N SER A 162 18.38 0.84 14.34
CA SER A 162 17.91 -0.37 13.66
C SER A 162 18.14 -0.35 12.14
N GLN A 163 18.26 0.82 11.51
CA GLN A 163 18.52 0.94 10.07
C GLN A 163 19.92 0.43 9.65
N LYS A 164 20.94 0.61 10.50
CA LYS A 164 22.30 0.13 10.22
C LYS A 164 22.39 -1.39 10.12
N ILE A 165 21.51 -2.12 10.79
CA ILE A 165 21.49 -3.59 10.77
C ILE A 165 20.88 -4.11 9.47
N PHE A 166 19.86 -3.47 8.94
CA PHE A 166 19.20 -3.88 7.69
C PHE A 166 20.01 -3.56 6.44
N GLY A 167 20.78 -2.47 6.42
CA GLY A 167 21.67 -2.12 5.31
C GLY A 167 22.86 -3.09 5.18
N ARG A 168 23.41 -3.59 6.28
CA ARG A 168 24.54 -4.53 6.27
C ARG A 168 24.20 -5.94 5.78
N ARG A 169 22.96 -6.42 5.92
CA ARG A 169 22.56 -7.74 5.41
C ARG A 169 22.44 -7.80 3.89
N ARG A 170 22.13 -6.68 3.20
CA ARG A 170 22.07 -6.61 1.73
C ARG A 170 23.44 -6.60 1.07
N ALA A 171 24.46 -6.02 1.69
CA ALA A 171 25.81 -5.94 1.13
C ALA A 171 26.57 -7.30 1.14
N ARG A 172 26.16 -8.27 1.96
CA ARG A 172 26.81 -9.58 2.04
C ARG A 172 26.31 -10.63 1.06
N SER A 173 25.19 -10.39 0.36
CA SER A 173 24.58 -11.37 -0.56
C SER A 173 25.04 -11.25 -2.02
N VAL A 174 25.90 -10.27 -2.37
CA VAL A 174 26.29 -10.03 -3.77
C VAL A 174 27.67 -10.60 -4.14
N ASN A 175 28.46 -11.05 -3.16
CA ASN A 175 29.76 -11.66 -3.43
C ASN A 175 29.72 -13.20 -3.30
N GLY A 176 29.00 -13.84 -4.22
CA GLY A 176 29.22 -15.27 -4.52
C GLY A 176 30.47 -15.42 -5.41
N PRO A 177 31.32 -16.43 -5.18
CA PRO A 177 32.54 -16.59 -5.95
C PRO A 177 32.24 -16.88 -7.40
N ALA A 178 32.87 -16.10 -8.28
CA ALA A 178 32.88 -16.34 -9.72
C ALA A 178 33.55 -17.72 -9.96
N ARG A 179 32.78 -18.66 -10.48
CA ARG A 179 33.29 -19.90 -11.03
C ARG A 179 34.09 -19.57 -12.29
N GLN A 180 35.41 -19.67 -12.20
CA GLN A 180 36.30 -19.80 -13.37
C GLN A 180 35.97 -21.12 -14.05
N SER A 181 35.47 -21.08 -15.25
CA SER A 181 35.38 -22.22 -16.17
C SER A 181 36.67 -22.27 -16.97
N ASP A 182 37.55 -23.22 -16.65
CA ASP A 182 38.69 -23.60 -17.44
C ASP A 182 38.20 -24.12 -18.82
N ALA A 183 38.53 -23.36 -19.84
CA ALA A 183 38.43 -23.85 -21.22
C ALA A 183 39.69 -24.68 -21.53
N GLN A 184 39.55 -26.00 -21.52
CA GLN A 184 40.55 -26.89 -22.10
C GLN A 184 40.38 -26.91 -23.62
N GLN A 185 41.40 -26.40 -24.30
CA GLN A 185 41.71 -26.67 -25.69
C GLN A 185 41.99 -28.20 -25.86
N GLN A 186 41.35 -28.80 -26.85
CA GLN A 186 41.86 -30.03 -27.49
C GLN A 186 41.91 -29.82 -28.97
N THR A 187 43.13 -29.60 -29.47
CA THR A 187 43.61 -29.81 -30.82
C THR A 187 43.84 -31.32 -31.00
N THR A 188 43.36 -31.93 -32.08
CA THR A 188 44.10 -33.01 -32.78
C THR A 188 43.43 -33.38 -34.10
N VAL A 189 44.21 -33.21 -35.19
CA VAL A 189 44.32 -33.94 -36.44
C VAL A 189 43.05 -34.17 -37.26
#